data_5abc517a9a9929635fbe0ea24d12611f
#
_entry.id   5abc517a9a9929635fbe0ea24d12611f
#
_cell.length_a   1.000
_cell.length_b   1.000
_cell.length_c   1.000
_cell.angle_alpha   90.00
_cell.angle_beta   90.00
_cell.angle_gamma   90.00
#
_symmetry.space_group_name_H-M   'P 1'
#
loop_
_entity.id
_entity.type
_entity.pdbx_description
1 polymer ?
#
loop_
_entity_poly.entity_id
_entity_poly.type
_entity_poly.pdbx_seq_one_letter_code
_entity_poly.pdbx_strand_id
1 'polypeptide(L)'
;PIRQMIGVQFHPEIFTAAGDTTMHKLFKFLVNKADTFNLAKKIHSRILSIDTHTDTPLWFKNGYSVGLRKDNMVSIPKMEEGKLDAQFLAAFIWQGKRDDVSSQKAVESTTLLIQSIYDEVEQYKDFCGIALTEEDLIRLKREGKKAFFIGIENGYAIGKDLKNIAKYKQMGVNYITLCHSYDNDICHSSTHTEDATQGLTQFGREVVKEMNRLGIMIDISHASEGTFWDVIKYSTQPIIASHSSSKALCDHDRNLTDEQLRALAKNGGVAQLCLLDAYINKNPKAASVCDAAEHLDHMIKVAGIDHVGIGTDFDGGGGLQGCKGDNDLINLTIKMIEKGYTEEDLRKIWGGNLLRVMKQVQEAPLLSSKKRR
;
A
#
# COMPACT_ATOMS: atom_id res chain seq x y z
N PRO A 1 -9.37 -16.75 -20.46
CA PRO A 1 -9.00 -17.09 -21.84
C PRO A 1 -8.09 -18.32 -21.91
N ILE A 2 -7.11 -18.45 -21.00
CA ILE A 2 -6.18 -19.60 -20.97
C ILE A 2 -6.90 -20.93 -20.65
N ARG A 3 -7.94 -20.93 -19.80
CA ARG A 3 -8.75 -22.12 -19.51
C ARG A 3 -9.51 -22.66 -20.72
N GLN A 4 -9.88 -21.82 -21.68
CA GLN A 4 -10.55 -22.25 -22.91
C GLN A 4 -9.58 -22.85 -23.92
N MET A 5 -8.28 -22.55 -23.85
CA MET A 5 -7.26 -23.10 -24.75
C MET A 5 -6.75 -24.49 -24.33
N ILE A 6 -6.93 -24.89 -23.06
CA ILE A 6 -6.48 -26.21 -22.54
C ILE A 6 -7.30 -27.37 -23.12
N GLY A 7 -8.47 -27.10 -23.71
CA GLY A 7 -9.30 -28.11 -24.36
C GLY A 7 -8.98 -28.35 -25.84
N VAL A 8 -8.08 -27.60 -26.44
CA VAL A 8 -7.69 -27.80 -27.84
C VAL A 8 -6.52 -28.76 -27.89
N GLN A 9 -6.71 -29.89 -28.55
CA GLN A 9 -5.63 -30.83 -28.84
C GLN A 9 -4.65 -30.16 -29.81
N PHE A 10 -3.54 -29.63 -29.27
CA PHE A 10 -2.57 -28.88 -30.02
C PHE A 10 -1.40 -29.81 -30.40
N HIS A 11 -1.13 -29.93 -31.70
CA HIS A 11 -0.06 -30.76 -32.24
C HIS A 11 1.05 -29.86 -32.85
N PRO A 12 1.94 -29.29 -32.02
CA PRO A 12 2.98 -28.37 -32.48
C PRO A 12 3.96 -29.03 -33.46
N GLU A 13 4.15 -30.35 -33.41
CA GLU A 13 4.98 -31.13 -34.30
C GLU A 13 4.53 -31.06 -35.76
N ILE A 14 3.25 -30.91 -36.05
CA ILE A 14 2.72 -30.80 -37.41
C ILE A 14 3.22 -29.50 -38.08
N PHE A 15 3.22 -28.40 -37.36
CA PHE A 15 3.69 -27.10 -37.87
C PHE A 15 5.21 -27.06 -38.02
N THR A 16 5.94 -27.72 -37.11
CA THR A 16 7.40 -27.83 -37.20
C THR A 16 7.81 -28.66 -38.40
N ALA A 17 7.10 -29.73 -38.71
CA ALA A 17 7.36 -30.55 -39.91
C ALA A 17 7.09 -29.80 -41.21
N ALA A 18 6.19 -28.80 -41.22
CA ALA A 18 5.93 -27.92 -42.37
C ALA A 18 6.90 -26.73 -42.46
N GLY A 19 7.91 -26.61 -41.54
CA GLY A 19 8.86 -25.52 -41.53
C GLY A 19 8.33 -24.23 -40.87
N ASP A 20 7.08 -24.20 -40.38
CA ASP A 20 6.51 -23.07 -39.68
C ASP A 20 6.83 -23.15 -38.18
N THR A 21 7.76 -22.33 -37.71
CA THR A 21 8.16 -22.23 -36.30
C THR A 21 7.32 -21.23 -35.50
N THR A 22 6.43 -20.50 -36.13
CA THR A 22 5.66 -19.40 -35.49
C THR A 22 4.73 -19.94 -34.42
N MET A 23 3.98 -20.99 -34.71
CA MET A 23 3.07 -21.63 -33.77
C MET A 23 3.82 -22.33 -32.64
N HIS A 24 4.99 -22.91 -32.92
CA HIS A 24 5.84 -23.50 -31.89
C HIS A 24 6.37 -22.43 -30.91
N LYS A 25 6.79 -21.28 -31.40
CA LYS A 25 7.19 -20.14 -30.55
C LYS A 25 6.03 -19.61 -29.72
N LEU A 26 4.85 -19.48 -30.31
CA LEU A 26 3.63 -19.07 -29.60
C LEU A 26 3.25 -20.07 -28.51
N PHE A 27 3.27 -21.36 -28.81
CA PHE A 27 2.99 -22.40 -27.83
C PHE A 27 3.97 -22.37 -26.65
N LYS A 28 5.28 -22.31 -26.93
CA LYS A 28 6.33 -22.18 -25.91
C LYS A 28 6.11 -20.93 -25.02
N PHE A 29 5.76 -19.81 -25.66
CA PHE A 29 5.44 -18.57 -24.92
C PHE A 29 4.22 -18.76 -24.00
N LEU A 30 3.14 -19.39 -24.47
CA LEU A 30 1.93 -19.63 -23.68
C LEU A 30 2.19 -20.62 -22.52
N VAL A 31 2.97 -21.66 -22.74
CA VAL A 31 3.36 -22.61 -21.69
C VAL A 31 4.21 -21.90 -20.63
N ASN A 32 5.22 -21.14 -21.03
CA ASN A 32 6.06 -20.40 -20.09
C ASN A 32 5.23 -19.41 -19.26
N LYS A 33 4.25 -18.72 -19.87
CA LYS A 33 3.34 -17.82 -19.12
C LYS A 33 2.47 -18.57 -18.13
N ALA A 34 1.94 -19.73 -18.51
CA ALA A 34 1.14 -20.57 -17.61
C ALA A 34 1.98 -21.08 -16.43
N ASP A 35 3.22 -21.47 -16.68
CA ASP A 35 4.15 -21.93 -15.65
C ASP A 35 4.53 -20.79 -14.68
N THR A 36 4.80 -19.59 -15.18
CA THR A 36 5.11 -18.42 -14.35
C THR A 36 3.90 -18.01 -13.50
N PHE A 37 2.69 -18.04 -14.07
CA PHE A 37 1.46 -17.77 -13.33
C PHE A 37 1.22 -18.77 -12.19
N ASN A 38 1.43 -20.07 -12.46
CA ASN A 38 1.32 -21.12 -11.44
C ASN A 38 2.39 -20.98 -10.36
N LEU A 39 3.62 -20.60 -10.74
CA LEU A 39 4.70 -20.30 -9.80
C LEU A 39 4.36 -19.12 -8.91
N ALA A 40 3.87 -18.00 -9.48
CA ALA A 40 3.43 -16.85 -8.73
C ALA A 40 2.36 -17.22 -7.68
N LYS A 41 1.35 -18.01 -8.05
CA LYS A 41 0.32 -18.50 -7.10
C LYS A 41 0.91 -19.36 -5.98
N LYS A 42 1.85 -20.24 -6.30
CA LYS A 42 2.53 -21.07 -5.29
C LYS A 42 3.35 -20.20 -4.32
N ILE A 43 4.03 -19.19 -4.81
CA ILE A 43 4.78 -18.24 -3.97
C ILE A 43 3.80 -17.51 -3.03
N HIS A 44 2.73 -16.90 -3.54
CA HIS A 44 1.73 -16.20 -2.73
C HIS A 44 1.07 -17.08 -1.65
N SER A 45 0.92 -18.39 -1.90
CA SER A 45 0.40 -19.29 -0.86
C SER A 45 1.35 -19.45 0.34
N ARG A 46 2.65 -19.18 0.17
CA ARG A 46 3.69 -19.35 1.19
C ARG A 46 4.14 -18.07 1.87
N ILE A 47 4.04 -16.93 1.18
CA ILE A 47 4.40 -15.62 1.72
C ILE A 47 3.20 -14.94 2.38
N LEU A 48 3.41 -13.84 3.10
CA LEU A 48 2.36 -12.91 3.50
C LEU A 48 2.34 -11.76 2.48
N SER A 49 1.19 -11.56 1.83
CA SER A 49 1.02 -10.49 0.83
C SER A 49 0.07 -9.41 1.34
N ILE A 50 0.55 -8.16 1.30
CA ILE A 50 -0.14 -6.99 1.85
C ILE A 50 -0.12 -5.87 0.82
N ASP A 51 -1.25 -5.24 0.59
CA ASP A 51 -1.36 -3.93 -0.03
C ASP A 51 -1.57 -2.88 1.06
N THR A 52 -0.75 -1.85 1.07
CA THR A 52 -0.66 -0.90 2.19
C THR A 52 -1.59 0.29 2.11
N HIS A 53 -2.33 0.44 1.00
CA HIS A 53 -3.23 1.59 0.86
C HIS A 53 -4.33 1.38 -0.16
N THR A 54 -5.59 1.53 0.29
CA THR A 54 -6.76 1.61 -0.58
C THR A 54 -7.81 2.53 0.02
N ASP A 55 -8.57 3.23 -0.84
CA ASP A 55 -9.63 4.15 -0.46
C ASP A 55 -11.03 3.55 -0.54
N THR A 56 -11.15 2.23 -0.58
CA THR A 56 -12.43 1.53 -0.63
C THR A 56 -13.45 2.04 0.42
N PRO A 57 -13.05 2.36 1.67
CA PRO A 57 -14.00 2.87 2.68
C PRO A 57 -14.68 4.19 2.30
N LEU A 58 -14.03 5.03 1.50
CA LEU A 58 -14.61 6.29 1.00
C LEU A 58 -15.93 6.05 0.25
N TRP A 59 -16.04 4.89 -0.40
CA TRP A 59 -17.14 4.53 -1.29
C TRP A 59 -18.21 3.65 -0.65
N PHE A 60 -18.09 3.24 0.63
CA PHE A 60 -19.10 2.43 1.32
C PHE A 60 -20.49 3.06 1.26
N LYS A 61 -20.59 4.39 1.44
CA LYS A 61 -21.86 5.14 1.30
C LYS A 61 -22.45 5.07 -0.11
N ASN A 62 -21.62 4.79 -1.13
CA ASN A 62 -22.03 4.63 -2.52
C ASN A 62 -22.33 3.16 -2.88
N GLY A 63 -22.39 2.28 -1.88
CA GLY A 63 -22.70 0.87 -2.01
C GLY A 63 -21.53 0.01 -2.44
N TYR A 64 -20.27 0.48 -2.32
CA TYR A 64 -19.10 -0.38 -2.38
C TYR A 64 -19.06 -1.27 -1.15
N SER A 65 -18.42 -2.42 -1.28
CA SER A 65 -18.31 -3.39 -0.22
C SER A 65 -17.09 -4.27 -0.46
N VAL A 66 -16.36 -4.61 0.58
CA VAL A 66 -15.25 -5.57 0.47
C VAL A 66 -15.74 -6.99 0.19
N GLY A 67 -17.00 -7.31 0.51
CA GLY A 67 -17.60 -8.63 0.27
C GLY A 67 -18.22 -8.81 -1.12
N LEU A 68 -18.49 -7.74 -1.85
CA LEU A 68 -19.19 -7.77 -3.14
C LEU A 68 -18.22 -7.54 -4.29
N ARG A 69 -18.34 -8.33 -5.34
CA ARG A 69 -17.63 -8.10 -6.60
C ARG A 69 -18.44 -7.16 -7.48
N LYS A 70 -18.24 -5.88 -7.31
CA LYS A 70 -18.80 -4.80 -8.11
C LYS A 70 -17.74 -4.16 -9.00
N ASP A 71 -17.93 -2.92 -9.39
CA ASP A 71 -16.97 -2.15 -10.19
C ASP A 71 -15.77 -1.63 -9.37
N ASN A 72 -15.82 -1.73 -8.04
CA ASN A 72 -14.71 -1.40 -7.16
C ASN A 72 -13.49 -2.31 -7.40
N MET A 73 -12.30 -1.79 -7.12
CA MET A 73 -11.04 -2.49 -7.36
C MET A 73 -10.72 -3.52 -6.29
N VAL A 74 -11.21 -3.30 -5.07
CA VAL A 74 -10.95 -4.10 -3.87
C VAL A 74 -12.17 -4.90 -3.47
N SER A 75 -12.02 -6.22 -3.26
CA SER A 75 -13.03 -7.08 -2.63
C SER A 75 -12.45 -8.44 -2.25
N ILE A 76 -13.05 -9.11 -1.28
CA ILE A 76 -12.64 -10.45 -0.84
C ILE A 76 -12.52 -11.45 -2.02
N PRO A 77 -13.49 -11.54 -2.96
CA PRO A 77 -13.33 -12.40 -4.12
C PRO A 77 -12.16 -12.03 -5.03
N LYS A 78 -11.89 -10.74 -5.23
CA LYS A 78 -10.75 -10.28 -6.03
C LYS A 78 -9.42 -10.53 -5.32
N MET A 79 -9.35 -10.31 -4.00
CA MET A 79 -8.18 -10.68 -3.19
C MET A 79 -7.89 -12.18 -3.30
N GLU A 80 -8.93 -13.03 -3.31
CA GLU A 80 -8.75 -14.48 -3.48
C GLU A 80 -8.23 -14.84 -4.88
N GLU A 81 -8.74 -14.20 -5.93
CA GLU A 81 -8.25 -14.40 -7.30
C GLU A 81 -6.79 -13.95 -7.46
N GLY A 82 -6.43 -12.78 -6.92
CA GLY A 82 -5.08 -12.21 -6.96
C GLY A 82 -4.13 -12.80 -5.94
N LYS A 83 -4.63 -13.67 -5.03
CA LYS A 83 -3.87 -14.28 -3.93
C LYS A 83 -3.26 -13.25 -2.98
N LEU A 84 -3.98 -12.16 -2.74
CA LEU A 84 -3.65 -11.17 -1.72
C LEU A 84 -4.20 -11.63 -0.36
N ASP A 85 -3.38 -11.55 0.70
CA ASP A 85 -3.77 -11.96 2.05
C ASP A 85 -4.36 -10.82 2.87
N ALA A 86 -3.81 -9.61 2.70
CA ALA A 86 -4.21 -8.47 3.51
C ALA A 86 -4.23 -7.15 2.73
N GLN A 87 -5.02 -6.21 3.24
CA GLN A 87 -5.18 -4.88 2.71
C GLN A 87 -5.29 -3.85 3.82
N PHE A 88 -4.70 -2.67 3.63
CA PHE A 88 -4.99 -1.53 4.47
C PHE A 88 -6.17 -0.74 3.89
N LEU A 89 -7.21 -0.60 4.68
CA LEU A 89 -8.37 0.24 4.41
C LEU A 89 -8.12 1.63 4.99
N ALA A 90 -8.00 2.63 4.14
CA ALA A 90 -7.75 4.01 4.55
C ALA A 90 -9.04 4.71 4.98
N ALA A 91 -9.08 5.21 6.21
CA ALA A 91 -10.09 6.17 6.64
C ALA A 91 -9.66 7.55 6.14
N PHE A 92 -9.98 7.85 4.88
CA PHE A 92 -9.63 9.10 4.21
C PHE A 92 -10.57 10.23 4.59
N ILE A 93 -9.99 11.41 4.88
CA ILE A 93 -10.72 12.63 5.18
C ILE A 93 -10.27 13.77 4.26
N TRP A 94 -11.22 14.37 3.55
CA TRP A 94 -10.96 15.58 2.76
C TRP A 94 -10.48 16.72 3.64
N GLN A 95 -9.49 17.49 3.16
CA GLN A 95 -9.04 18.69 3.84
C GLN A 95 -10.16 19.72 3.85
N GLY A 96 -10.57 20.11 5.06
CA GLY A 96 -11.51 21.20 5.29
C GLY A 96 -10.83 22.48 5.76
N LYS A 97 -11.63 23.43 6.26
CA LYS A 97 -11.11 24.66 6.89
C LYS A 97 -10.33 24.32 8.17
N ARG A 98 -9.33 25.13 8.48
CA ARG A 98 -8.46 24.95 9.65
C ARG A 98 -9.01 25.64 10.91
N ASP A 99 -10.34 25.76 11.02
CA ASP A 99 -11.04 26.26 12.22
C ASP A 99 -11.46 25.10 13.16
N ASP A 100 -11.83 25.43 14.39
CA ASP A 100 -12.13 24.44 15.42
C ASP A 100 -13.37 23.61 15.09
N VAL A 101 -14.39 24.22 14.47
CA VAL A 101 -15.63 23.53 14.09
C VAL A 101 -15.36 22.49 13.00
N SER A 102 -14.58 22.85 11.98
CA SER A 102 -14.23 21.96 10.88
C SER A 102 -13.28 20.85 11.35
N SER A 103 -12.35 21.17 12.24
CA SER A 103 -11.46 20.18 12.87
C SER A 103 -12.24 19.16 13.70
N GLN A 104 -13.21 19.59 14.50
CA GLN A 104 -14.05 18.69 15.27
C GLN A 104 -14.88 17.77 14.36
N LYS A 105 -15.46 18.30 13.28
CA LYS A 105 -16.19 17.49 12.29
C LYS A 105 -15.28 16.45 11.61
N ALA A 106 -14.00 16.79 11.35
CA ALA A 106 -13.05 15.84 10.79
C ALA A 106 -12.81 14.66 11.74
N VAL A 107 -12.62 14.93 13.04
CA VAL A 107 -12.50 13.89 14.09
C VAL A 107 -13.73 12.98 14.14
N GLU A 108 -14.93 13.56 14.11
CA GLU A 108 -16.20 12.81 14.12
C GLU A 108 -16.36 11.95 12.87
N SER A 109 -16.11 12.53 11.69
CA SER A 109 -16.22 11.84 10.41
C SER A 109 -15.21 10.69 10.30
N THR A 110 -13.96 10.89 10.74
CA THR A 110 -12.95 9.82 10.79
C THR A 110 -13.41 8.69 11.73
N THR A 111 -13.94 9.04 12.89
CA THR A 111 -14.42 8.05 13.86
C THR A 111 -15.54 7.20 13.27
N LEU A 112 -16.51 7.82 12.59
CA LEU A 112 -17.60 7.13 11.90
C LEU A 112 -17.11 6.27 10.74
N LEU A 113 -16.11 6.75 9.98
CA LEU A 113 -15.55 5.99 8.88
C LEU A 113 -14.79 4.75 9.38
N ILE A 114 -14.01 4.86 10.45
CA ILE A 114 -13.38 3.70 11.08
C ILE A 114 -14.45 2.71 11.58
N GLN A 115 -15.54 3.20 12.20
CA GLN A 115 -16.62 2.33 12.62
C GLN A 115 -17.27 1.61 11.44
N SER A 116 -17.46 2.29 10.30
CA SER A 116 -18.02 1.65 9.10
C SER A 116 -17.10 0.56 8.52
N ILE A 117 -15.77 0.67 8.71
CA ILE A 117 -14.84 -0.41 8.36
C ILE A 117 -15.09 -1.64 9.24
N TYR A 118 -15.25 -1.45 10.55
CA TYR A 118 -15.57 -2.55 11.46
C TYR A 118 -16.92 -3.20 11.14
N ASP A 119 -17.96 -2.40 10.87
CA ASP A 119 -19.28 -2.88 10.52
C ASP A 119 -19.25 -3.70 9.21
N GLU A 120 -18.52 -3.23 8.23
CA GLU A 120 -18.34 -3.92 6.95
C GLU A 120 -17.61 -5.26 7.11
N VAL A 121 -16.52 -5.29 7.89
CA VAL A 121 -15.77 -6.52 8.15
C VAL A 121 -16.58 -7.52 8.97
N GLU A 122 -17.35 -7.06 9.96
CA GLU A 122 -18.23 -7.93 10.77
C GLU A 122 -19.33 -8.57 9.92
N GLN A 123 -19.85 -7.86 8.90
CA GLN A 123 -20.82 -8.42 7.96
C GLN A 123 -20.25 -9.64 7.20
N TYR A 124 -18.94 -9.68 6.97
CA TYR A 124 -18.25 -10.74 6.23
C TYR A 124 -17.26 -11.53 7.08
N LYS A 125 -17.47 -11.61 8.39
CA LYS A 125 -16.55 -12.24 9.36
C LYS A 125 -16.20 -13.69 9.08
N ASP A 126 -17.01 -14.40 8.32
CA ASP A 126 -16.71 -15.78 7.90
C ASP A 126 -15.58 -15.83 6.86
N PHE A 127 -15.32 -14.72 6.15
CA PHE A 127 -14.34 -14.62 5.07
C PHE A 127 -13.18 -13.66 5.35
N CYS A 128 -13.33 -12.78 6.33
CA CYS A 128 -12.31 -11.78 6.67
C CYS A 128 -12.31 -11.42 8.15
N GLY A 129 -11.34 -10.60 8.55
CA GLY A 129 -11.26 -10.05 9.90
C GLY A 129 -10.32 -8.84 9.96
N ILE A 130 -10.48 -8.02 11.00
CA ILE A 130 -9.53 -6.95 11.31
C ILE A 130 -8.24 -7.56 11.87
N ALA A 131 -7.10 -7.10 11.36
CA ALA A 131 -5.78 -7.40 11.89
C ALA A 131 -5.17 -6.14 12.50
N LEU A 132 -4.57 -6.27 13.66
CA LEU A 132 -3.84 -5.20 14.36
C LEU A 132 -2.33 -5.44 14.33
N THR A 133 -1.93 -6.71 14.20
CA THR A 133 -0.55 -7.18 14.29
C THR A 133 -0.23 -8.21 13.19
N GLU A 134 1.05 -8.55 13.05
CA GLU A 134 1.51 -9.65 12.20
C GLU A 134 0.87 -10.99 12.61
N GLU A 135 0.75 -11.22 13.92
CA GLU A 135 0.17 -12.45 14.48
C GLU A 135 -1.32 -12.60 14.08
N ASP A 136 -2.07 -11.49 14.05
CA ASP A 136 -3.46 -11.50 13.57
C ASP A 136 -3.54 -11.87 12.09
N LEU A 137 -2.67 -11.31 11.25
CA LEU A 137 -2.60 -11.66 9.82
C LEU A 137 -2.29 -13.14 9.63
N ILE A 138 -1.29 -13.67 10.35
CA ILE A 138 -0.93 -15.09 10.29
C ILE A 138 -2.09 -15.97 10.71
N ARG A 139 -2.80 -15.60 11.77
CA ARG A 139 -3.97 -16.34 12.26
C ARG A 139 -5.09 -16.34 11.22
N LEU A 140 -5.48 -15.17 10.69
CA LEU A 140 -6.52 -15.05 9.68
C LEU A 140 -6.17 -15.82 8.40
N LYS A 141 -4.93 -15.74 7.93
CA LYS A 141 -4.50 -16.53 6.77
C LYS A 141 -4.62 -18.06 7.02
N ARG A 142 -4.26 -18.54 8.20
CA ARG A 142 -4.43 -19.96 8.58
C ARG A 142 -5.90 -20.38 8.64
N GLU A 143 -6.79 -19.47 9.01
CA GLU A 143 -8.24 -19.67 9.00
C GLU A 143 -8.84 -19.59 7.59
N GLY A 144 -8.04 -19.27 6.56
CA GLY A 144 -8.51 -19.07 5.19
C GLY A 144 -9.24 -17.75 4.96
N LYS A 145 -9.06 -16.77 5.86
CA LYS A 145 -9.68 -15.46 5.84
C LYS A 145 -8.72 -14.38 5.33
N LYS A 146 -9.30 -13.32 4.76
CA LYS A 146 -8.56 -12.11 4.39
C LYS A 146 -8.41 -11.20 5.61
N ALA A 147 -7.29 -10.49 5.69
CA ALA A 147 -7.02 -9.56 6.79
C ALA A 147 -7.18 -8.11 6.33
N PHE A 148 -7.83 -7.28 7.14
CA PHE A 148 -7.91 -5.86 6.91
C PHE A 148 -7.24 -5.10 8.06
N PHE A 149 -6.26 -4.28 7.72
CA PHE A 149 -5.65 -3.30 8.61
C PHE A 149 -6.31 -1.93 8.39
N ILE A 150 -6.18 -1.02 9.35
CA ILE A 150 -6.76 0.32 9.27
C ILE A 150 -5.64 1.36 9.24
N GLY A 151 -5.66 2.21 8.20
CA GLY A 151 -4.90 3.45 8.13
C GLY A 151 -5.82 4.67 8.23
N ILE A 152 -5.28 5.82 8.61
CA ILE A 152 -5.94 7.11 8.42
C ILE A 152 -5.18 7.86 7.35
N GLU A 153 -5.88 8.37 6.35
CA GLU A 153 -5.29 9.26 5.36
C GLU A 153 -5.77 10.70 5.59
N ASN A 154 -4.79 11.60 5.69
CA ASN A 154 -4.85 12.98 6.10
C ASN A 154 -4.94 13.20 7.62
N GLY A 155 -3.82 13.59 8.22
CA GLY A 155 -3.72 13.92 9.64
C GLY A 155 -4.64 15.07 10.11
N TYR A 156 -5.32 15.76 9.20
CA TYR A 156 -6.43 16.66 9.52
C TYR A 156 -7.47 15.97 10.41
N ALA A 157 -7.59 14.66 10.31
CA ALA A 157 -8.38 13.80 11.18
C ALA A 157 -8.03 13.91 12.68
N ILE A 158 -6.80 14.32 13.03
CA ILE A 158 -6.37 14.49 14.43
C ILE A 158 -7.05 15.73 15.05
N GLY A 159 -7.51 16.67 14.21
CA GLY A 159 -7.97 17.95 14.67
C GLY A 159 -6.82 18.72 15.35
N LYS A 160 -7.10 19.36 16.46
CA LYS A 160 -6.11 20.14 17.23
C LYS A 160 -5.81 19.55 18.61
N ASP A 161 -6.14 18.26 18.82
CA ASP A 161 -5.93 17.57 20.10
C ASP A 161 -5.19 16.24 19.90
N LEU A 162 -3.99 16.18 20.46
CA LEU A 162 -3.15 14.96 20.44
C LEU A 162 -3.83 13.73 21.05
N LYS A 163 -4.83 13.91 21.93
CA LYS A 163 -5.59 12.80 22.51
C LYS A 163 -6.32 11.97 21.45
N ASN A 164 -6.64 12.56 20.30
CA ASN A 164 -7.27 11.84 19.20
C ASN A 164 -6.35 10.77 18.61
N ILE A 165 -5.02 10.94 18.66
CA ILE A 165 -4.07 9.92 18.24
C ILE A 165 -4.19 8.68 19.13
N ALA A 166 -4.30 8.87 20.46
CA ALA A 166 -4.51 7.75 21.39
C ALA A 166 -5.88 7.07 21.18
N LYS A 167 -6.94 7.86 20.90
CA LYS A 167 -8.24 7.33 20.52
C LYS A 167 -8.15 6.45 19.26
N TYR A 168 -7.49 6.91 18.22
CA TYR A 168 -7.32 6.14 16.98
C TYR A 168 -6.48 4.88 17.19
N LYS A 169 -5.45 4.95 18.04
CA LYS A 169 -4.70 3.73 18.43
C LYS A 169 -5.62 2.70 19.09
N GLN A 170 -6.50 3.12 20.00
CA GLN A 170 -7.49 2.23 20.65
C GLN A 170 -8.51 1.67 19.64
N MET A 171 -8.79 2.41 18.56
CA MET A 171 -9.63 1.97 17.45
C MET A 171 -8.86 1.10 16.42
N GLY A 172 -7.63 0.67 16.70
CA GLY A 172 -6.88 -0.26 15.86
C GLY A 172 -6.16 0.38 14.67
N VAL A 173 -6.01 1.70 14.62
CA VAL A 173 -5.27 2.38 13.54
C VAL A 173 -3.79 2.04 13.62
N ASN A 174 -3.22 1.60 12.50
CA ASN A 174 -1.82 1.19 12.37
C ASN A 174 -0.91 2.29 11.82
N TYR A 175 -1.42 3.16 10.93
CA TYR A 175 -0.67 4.34 10.46
C TYR A 175 -1.57 5.57 10.31
N ILE A 176 -0.96 6.76 10.30
CA ILE A 176 -1.61 8.02 9.95
C ILE A 176 -0.72 8.74 8.92
N THR A 177 -1.28 9.02 7.74
CA THR A 177 -0.67 9.89 6.71
C THR A 177 -0.81 11.33 7.17
N LEU A 178 0.31 12.07 7.28
CA LEU A 178 0.33 13.38 7.95
C LEU A 178 -0.51 14.46 7.26
N CYS A 179 -0.61 14.42 5.95
CA CYS A 179 -1.48 15.29 5.14
C CYS A 179 -1.97 14.56 3.89
N HIS A 180 -2.89 15.18 3.16
CA HIS A 180 -3.26 14.78 1.80
C HIS A 180 -2.84 15.90 0.81
N SER A 181 -3.68 16.27 -0.14
CA SER A 181 -3.33 17.22 -1.22
C SER A 181 -3.22 18.68 -0.81
N TYR A 182 -3.43 19.02 0.45
CA TYR A 182 -3.37 20.40 0.97
C TYR A 182 -2.60 20.45 2.29
N ASP A 183 -2.02 21.62 2.58
CA ASP A 183 -1.43 21.92 3.88
C ASP A 183 -2.48 21.85 4.99
N ASN A 184 -2.06 21.34 6.16
CA ASN A 184 -2.91 21.30 7.35
C ASN A 184 -2.19 21.87 8.59
N ASP A 185 -2.74 21.65 9.79
CA ASP A 185 -2.12 22.15 11.02
C ASP A 185 -0.87 21.36 11.44
N ILE A 186 -0.58 20.23 10.78
CA ILE A 186 0.55 19.35 11.07
C ILE A 186 1.75 19.67 10.17
N CYS A 187 1.52 19.80 8.85
CA CYS A 187 2.61 19.88 7.89
C CYS A 187 2.16 20.44 6.53
N HIS A 188 3.14 20.64 5.67
CA HIS A 188 2.95 21.04 4.28
C HIS A 188 2.86 19.80 3.36
N SER A 189 1.97 19.90 2.36
CA SER A 189 1.72 18.87 1.35
C SER A 189 2.67 18.98 0.15
N SER A 190 2.83 17.92 -0.61
CA SER A 190 3.55 17.93 -1.90
C SER A 190 2.78 18.61 -3.01
N THR A 191 1.45 18.78 -2.84
CA THR A 191 0.55 19.39 -3.83
C THR A 191 -0.33 20.45 -3.14
N HIS A 192 -0.79 21.46 -3.88
CA HIS A 192 -1.63 22.56 -3.36
C HIS A 192 -1.09 23.16 -2.05
N THR A 193 0.22 23.36 -2.00
CA THR A 193 0.94 23.97 -0.90
C THR A 193 1.37 25.39 -1.24
N GLU A 194 1.49 26.25 -0.22
CA GLU A 194 2.05 27.59 -0.40
C GLU A 194 3.57 27.54 -0.60
N ASP A 195 4.25 26.56 0.05
CA ASP A 195 5.70 26.39 -0.04
C ASP A 195 6.10 24.94 0.29
N ALA A 196 6.45 24.15 -0.73
CA ALA A 196 6.86 22.76 -0.58
C ALA A 196 8.19 22.58 0.19
N THR A 197 8.96 23.64 0.40
CA THR A 197 10.21 23.60 1.22
C THR A 197 9.92 23.65 2.71
N GLN A 198 8.73 24.12 3.11
CA GLN A 198 8.30 24.11 4.50
C GLN A 198 7.97 22.69 4.96
N GLY A 199 8.20 22.43 6.23
CA GLY A 199 8.09 21.09 6.83
C GLY A 199 6.99 21.01 7.90
N LEU A 200 7.32 20.35 9.00
CA LEU A 200 6.43 20.19 10.14
C LEU A 200 6.21 21.52 10.86
N THR A 201 4.95 21.81 11.17
CA THR A 201 4.62 22.87 12.14
C THR A 201 5.12 22.49 13.55
N GLN A 202 4.99 23.40 14.51
CA GLN A 202 5.26 23.03 15.91
C GLN A 202 4.32 21.91 16.37
N PHE A 203 3.03 22.01 16.07
CA PHE A 203 2.05 20.96 16.37
C PHE A 203 2.39 19.65 15.65
N GLY A 204 2.85 19.72 14.40
CA GLY A 204 3.29 18.54 13.65
C GLY A 204 4.44 17.78 14.32
N ARG A 205 5.40 18.49 14.92
CA ARG A 205 6.47 17.85 15.71
C ARG A 205 5.95 17.14 16.95
N GLU A 206 4.92 17.68 17.60
CA GLU A 206 4.23 17.05 18.73
C GLU A 206 3.45 15.81 18.27
N VAL A 207 2.78 15.88 17.11
CA VAL A 207 2.09 14.73 16.47
C VAL A 207 3.07 13.60 16.19
N VAL A 208 4.21 13.88 15.54
CA VAL A 208 5.26 12.87 15.25
C VAL A 208 5.76 12.20 16.54
N LYS A 209 6.03 12.99 17.57
CA LYS A 209 6.46 12.48 18.88
C LYS A 209 5.39 11.59 19.52
N GLU A 210 4.12 11.99 19.46
CA GLU A 210 3.01 11.24 20.05
C GLU A 210 2.72 9.95 19.29
N MET A 211 2.79 9.96 17.95
CA MET A 211 2.67 8.74 17.13
C MET A 211 3.78 7.73 17.48
N ASN A 212 5.03 8.19 17.60
CA ASN A 212 6.15 7.32 18.04
C ASN A 212 5.90 6.75 19.45
N ARG A 213 5.38 7.58 20.38
CA ARG A 213 5.08 7.16 21.76
C ARG A 213 3.98 6.10 21.83
N LEU A 214 2.99 6.18 20.93
CA LEU A 214 1.84 5.28 20.91
C LEU A 214 2.04 4.05 20.00
N GLY A 215 3.13 3.99 19.23
CA GLY A 215 3.39 2.88 18.33
C GLY A 215 2.44 2.88 17.12
N ILE A 216 2.23 4.07 16.51
CA ILE A 216 1.53 4.25 15.25
C ILE A 216 2.58 4.62 14.19
N MET A 217 2.57 3.95 13.04
CA MET A 217 3.48 4.26 11.93
C MET A 217 3.19 5.64 11.37
N ILE A 218 4.24 6.44 11.16
CA ILE A 218 4.14 7.74 10.49
C ILE A 218 4.23 7.49 8.99
N ASP A 219 3.19 7.91 8.26
CA ASP A 219 3.15 7.84 6.82
C ASP A 219 3.39 9.22 6.20
N ILE A 220 4.39 9.28 5.29
CA ILE A 220 4.80 10.52 4.60
C ILE A 220 4.30 10.59 3.16
N SER A 221 3.46 9.67 2.72
CA SER A 221 2.78 9.86 1.44
C SER A 221 2.06 11.21 1.43
N HIS A 222 2.02 11.90 0.31
CA HIS A 222 1.53 13.27 0.17
C HIS A 222 2.37 14.38 0.83
N ALA A 223 3.36 14.06 1.64
CA ALA A 223 4.16 15.07 2.34
C ALA A 223 5.03 15.89 1.39
N SER A 224 5.20 17.19 1.68
CA SER A 224 6.17 18.03 0.98
C SER A 224 7.59 17.54 1.21
N GLU A 225 8.53 18.01 0.39
CA GLU A 225 9.95 17.71 0.60
C GLU A 225 10.42 18.19 1.97
N GLY A 226 10.04 19.41 2.38
CA GLY A 226 10.37 19.93 3.71
C GLY A 226 9.77 19.06 4.84
N THR A 227 8.52 18.61 4.70
CA THR A 227 7.88 17.71 5.66
C THR A 227 8.60 16.37 5.75
N PHE A 228 9.01 15.79 4.61
CA PHE A 228 9.78 14.55 4.59
C PHE A 228 11.07 14.68 5.42
N TRP A 229 11.88 15.72 5.17
CA TRP A 229 13.14 15.91 5.88
C TRP A 229 12.96 16.20 7.36
N ASP A 230 11.94 16.96 7.73
CA ASP A 230 11.61 17.17 9.13
C ASP A 230 11.17 15.86 9.82
N VAL A 231 10.36 15.04 9.17
CA VAL A 231 9.96 13.73 9.74
C VAL A 231 11.16 12.79 9.93
N ILE A 232 12.07 12.72 8.95
CA ILE A 232 13.34 11.98 9.08
C ILE A 232 14.16 12.47 10.29
N LYS A 233 14.16 13.76 10.53
CA LYS A 233 14.90 14.40 11.64
C LYS A 233 14.27 14.15 13.01
N TYR A 234 12.95 14.20 13.10
CA TYR A 234 12.24 14.20 14.40
C TYR A 234 11.67 12.82 14.77
N SER A 235 11.45 11.93 13.83
CA SER A 235 10.98 10.57 14.15
C SER A 235 12.08 9.76 14.81
N THR A 236 11.72 9.08 15.89
CA THR A 236 12.61 8.13 16.60
C THR A 236 12.35 6.67 16.16
N GLN A 237 11.40 6.46 15.26
CA GLN A 237 11.03 5.18 14.72
C GLN A 237 11.12 5.20 13.19
N PRO A 238 11.24 4.03 12.54
CA PRO A 238 11.11 3.93 11.09
C PRO A 238 9.77 4.50 10.61
N ILE A 239 9.80 5.16 9.44
CA ILE A 239 8.63 5.73 8.80
C ILE A 239 8.23 4.95 7.55
N ILE A 240 7.03 5.16 7.06
CA ILE A 240 6.56 4.59 5.81
C ILE A 240 6.17 5.68 4.80
N ALA A 241 6.24 5.32 3.52
CA ALA A 241 5.46 5.95 2.47
C ALA A 241 4.45 4.89 2.00
N SER A 242 3.19 5.00 2.40
CA SER A 242 2.18 3.97 2.17
C SER A 242 1.85 3.76 0.68
N HIS A 243 2.02 4.81 -0.14
CA HIS A 243 1.77 4.81 -1.58
C HIS A 243 2.54 5.94 -2.27
N SER A 244 3.79 5.69 -2.69
CA SER A 244 4.65 6.67 -3.37
C SER A 244 5.62 5.97 -4.32
N SER A 245 5.72 6.44 -5.56
CA SER A 245 6.58 5.85 -6.58
C SER A 245 7.91 6.60 -6.72
N SER A 246 8.70 6.33 -7.77
CA SER A 246 10.01 6.95 -8.00
C SER A 246 9.90 8.20 -8.87
N LYS A 247 10.40 9.34 -8.37
CA LYS A 247 10.46 10.61 -9.11
C LYS A 247 11.46 10.55 -10.28
N ALA A 248 12.48 9.72 -10.19
CA ALA A 248 13.46 9.54 -11.26
C ALA A 248 12.85 8.95 -12.55
N LEU A 249 11.82 8.11 -12.45
CA LEU A 249 11.15 7.51 -13.60
C LEU A 249 9.94 8.32 -14.06
N CYS A 250 9.19 8.89 -13.13
CA CYS A 250 8.08 9.79 -13.42
C CYS A 250 8.17 11.02 -12.51
N ASP A 251 8.56 12.16 -13.10
CA ASP A 251 8.71 13.43 -12.37
C ASP A 251 7.34 13.98 -11.99
N HIS A 252 6.89 13.60 -10.81
CA HIS A 252 5.65 14.02 -10.19
C HIS A 252 5.90 14.32 -8.71
N ASP A 253 5.22 15.33 -8.14
CA ASP A 253 5.46 15.80 -6.78
C ASP A 253 5.04 14.79 -5.69
N ARG A 254 4.22 13.80 -6.04
CA ARG A 254 3.84 12.69 -5.18
C ARG A 254 4.90 11.59 -5.10
N ASN A 255 5.88 11.59 -6.01
CA ASN A 255 6.92 10.58 -6.09
C ASN A 255 8.16 10.99 -5.28
N LEU A 256 8.85 9.99 -4.72
CA LEU A 256 10.06 10.19 -3.93
C LEU A 256 11.29 10.31 -4.82
N THR A 257 12.17 11.25 -4.48
CA THR A 257 13.50 11.35 -5.08
C THR A 257 14.40 10.21 -4.63
N ASP A 258 15.48 9.95 -5.37
CA ASP A 258 16.48 8.96 -4.98
C ASP A 258 17.14 9.28 -3.62
N GLU A 259 17.27 10.57 -3.31
CA GLU A 259 17.81 11.01 -2.02
C GLU A 259 16.83 10.69 -0.87
N GLN A 260 15.54 10.94 -1.07
CA GLN A 260 14.50 10.59 -0.11
C GLN A 260 14.41 9.07 0.08
N LEU A 261 14.48 8.28 -0.98
CA LEU A 261 14.48 6.81 -0.90
C LEU A 261 15.67 6.29 -0.07
N ARG A 262 16.89 6.83 -0.29
CA ARG A 262 18.08 6.49 0.51
C ARG A 262 17.93 6.90 1.98
N ALA A 263 17.38 8.09 2.24
CA ALA A 263 17.16 8.57 3.59
C ALA A 263 16.13 7.75 4.35
N LEU A 264 15.03 7.38 3.69
CA LEU A 264 14.00 6.49 4.23
C LEU A 264 14.59 5.12 4.57
N ALA A 265 15.40 4.55 3.67
CA ALA A 265 16.09 3.28 3.92
C ALA A 265 17.05 3.38 5.11
N LYS A 266 17.84 4.45 5.20
CA LYS A 266 18.73 4.71 6.35
C LYS A 266 17.98 4.85 7.68
N ASN A 267 16.76 5.40 7.65
CA ASN A 267 15.87 5.46 8.81
C ASN A 267 15.31 4.07 9.20
N GLY A 268 15.48 3.05 8.35
CA GLY A 268 14.92 1.70 8.54
C GLY A 268 13.49 1.55 8.00
N GLY A 269 12.97 2.57 7.34
CA GLY A 269 11.62 2.64 6.81
C GLY A 269 11.37 1.82 5.54
N VAL A 270 10.19 1.99 4.96
CA VAL A 270 9.77 1.31 3.73
C VAL A 270 8.92 2.22 2.85
N ALA A 271 9.23 2.29 1.55
CA ALA A 271 8.44 2.98 0.54
C ALA A 271 7.61 1.95 -0.25
N GLN A 272 6.31 2.20 -0.35
CA GLN A 272 5.38 1.31 -1.03
C GLN A 272 5.07 1.90 -2.42
N LEU A 273 5.23 1.09 -3.46
CA LEU A 273 4.97 1.46 -4.84
C LEU A 273 3.47 1.79 -5.03
N CYS A 274 3.17 3.03 -5.41
CA CYS A 274 1.83 3.46 -5.80
C CYS A 274 1.53 3.03 -7.24
N LEU A 275 0.28 2.64 -7.52
CA LEU A 275 -0.17 2.24 -8.86
C LEU A 275 -1.10 3.27 -9.52
N LEU A 276 -1.03 4.54 -9.11
CA LEU A 276 -1.75 5.62 -9.80
C LEU A 276 -1.02 5.94 -11.12
N ASP A 277 -1.74 5.92 -12.21
CA ASP A 277 -1.22 5.97 -13.58
C ASP A 277 -0.35 7.22 -13.85
N ALA A 278 -0.77 8.39 -13.36
CA ALA A 278 -0.03 9.65 -13.49
C ALA A 278 1.29 9.67 -12.69
N TYR A 279 1.46 8.79 -11.68
CA TYR A 279 2.70 8.69 -10.90
C TYR A 279 3.66 7.65 -11.49
N ILE A 280 3.16 6.81 -12.38
CA ILE A 280 3.90 5.72 -13.01
C ILE A 280 4.41 6.10 -14.40
N ASN A 281 3.63 6.84 -15.19
CA ASN A 281 4.03 7.18 -16.55
C ASN A 281 3.62 8.62 -16.90
N LYS A 282 4.51 9.38 -17.55
CA LYS A 282 4.22 10.74 -18.04
C LYS A 282 3.03 10.79 -19.00
N ASN A 283 2.72 9.68 -19.67
CA ASN A 283 1.46 9.46 -20.38
C ASN A 283 0.60 8.48 -19.56
N PRO A 284 -0.32 8.95 -18.70
CA PRO A 284 -1.10 8.10 -17.80
C PRO A 284 -1.85 6.98 -18.54
N LYS A 285 -2.38 7.26 -19.75
CA LYS A 285 -3.10 6.27 -20.56
C LYS A 285 -2.22 5.09 -21.02
N ALA A 286 -0.91 5.24 -21.04
CA ALA A 286 0.03 4.19 -21.39
C ALA A 286 0.57 3.44 -20.16
N ALA A 287 0.31 3.93 -18.95
CA ALA A 287 0.81 3.33 -17.72
C ALA A 287 0.36 1.87 -17.57
N SER A 288 1.30 1.00 -17.25
CA SER A 288 1.10 -0.45 -17.24
C SER A 288 1.79 -1.12 -16.05
N VAL A 289 1.43 -2.37 -15.79
CA VAL A 289 2.11 -3.20 -14.78
C VAL A 289 3.60 -3.40 -15.11
N CYS A 290 4.01 -3.27 -16.39
CA CYS A 290 5.43 -3.30 -16.76
C CYS A 290 6.16 -2.05 -16.24
N ASP A 291 5.56 -0.86 -16.42
CA ASP A 291 6.14 0.38 -15.89
C ASP A 291 6.20 0.35 -14.35
N ALA A 292 5.17 -0.20 -13.70
CA ALA A 292 5.19 -0.42 -12.24
C ALA A 292 6.36 -1.30 -11.79
N ALA A 293 6.66 -2.36 -12.54
CA ALA A 293 7.81 -3.22 -12.26
C ALA A 293 9.15 -2.50 -12.48
N GLU A 294 9.25 -1.56 -13.44
CA GLU A 294 10.46 -0.71 -13.59
C GLU A 294 10.62 0.27 -12.42
N HIS A 295 9.52 0.87 -11.94
CA HIS A 295 9.56 1.70 -10.72
C HIS A 295 10.05 0.90 -9.52
N LEU A 296 9.55 -0.32 -9.35
CA LEU A 296 9.96 -1.21 -8.26
C LEU A 296 11.46 -1.53 -8.33
N ASP A 297 11.96 -1.92 -9.52
CA ASP A 297 13.39 -2.16 -9.75
C ASP A 297 14.25 -0.96 -9.38
N HIS A 298 13.84 0.24 -9.81
CA HIS A 298 14.58 1.46 -9.50
C HIS A 298 14.59 1.75 -8.00
N MET A 299 13.42 1.67 -7.35
CA MET A 299 13.30 1.87 -5.91
C MET A 299 14.18 0.88 -5.13
N ILE A 300 14.18 -0.39 -5.53
CA ILE A 300 15.04 -1.43 -4.92
C ILE A 300 16.52 -1.14 -5.15
N LYS A 301 16.90 -0.73 -6.36
CA LYS A 301 18.30 -0.36 -6.67
C LYS A 301 18.80 0.79 -5.82
N VAL A 302 17.93 1.74 -5.48
CA VAL A 302 18.27 2.96 -4.73
C VAL A 302 18.21 2.76 -3.23
N ALA A 303 17.13 2.16 -2.72
CA ALA A 303 16.85 2.00 -1.29
C ALA A 303 17.31 0.64 -0.73
N GLY A 304 17.46 -0.37 -1.58
CA GLY A 304 17.67 -1.76 -1.19
C GLY A 304 16.37 -2.54 -1.04
N ILE A 305 16.47 -3.86 -1.21
CA ILE A 305 15.34 -4.80 -1.23
C ILE A 305 14.53 -4.82 0.09
N ASP A 306 15.13 -4.45 1.21
CA ASP A 306 14.51 -4.44 2.54
C ASP A 306 13.65 -3.20 2.80
N HIS A 307 13.58 -2.25 1.86
CA HIS A 307 12.98 -0.94 2.04
C HIS A 307 11.91 -0.58 1.01
N VAL A 308 11.41 -1.57 0.28
CA VAL A 308 10.39 -1.38 -0.78
C VAL A 308 9.25 -2.38 -0.61
N GLY A 309 8.03 -1.96 -0.96
CA GLY A 309 6.84 -2.80 -0.94
C GLY A 309 5.76 -2.29 -1.91
N ILE A 310 4.50 -2.65 -1.67
CA ILE A 310 3.36 -2.37 -2.55
C ILE A 310 2.26 -1.63 -1.79
N GLY A 311 1.76 -0.52 -2.36
CA GLY A 311 0.63 0.25 -1.85
C GLY A 311 -0.13 0.87 -3.02
N THR A 312 -1.21 0.23 -3.45
CA THR A 312 -1.78 0.42 -4.79
C THR A 312 -2.49 1.73 -5.02
N ASP A 313 -3.07 2.32 -3.98
CA ASP A 313 -4.00 3.43 -4.09
C ASP A 313 -5.30 3.05 -4.85
N PHE A 314 -5.69 1.77 -4.78
CA PHE A 314 -6.93 1.30 -5.39
C PHE A 314 -8.14 1.98 -4.78
N ASP A 315 -9.15 2.20 -5.60
CA ASP A 315 -10.36 2.97 -5.30
C ASP A 315 -10.11 4.45 -4.93
N GLY A 316 -8.83 4.91 -4.83
CA GLY A 316 -8.40 6.30 -4.67
C GLY A 316 -7.86 6.95 -5.94
N GLY A 317 -7.71 6.17 -7.00
CA GLY A 317 -7.18 6.62 -8.29
C GLY A 317 -6.18 5.64 -8.90
N GLY A 318 -5.67 4.70 -8.13
CA GLY A 318 -4.79 3.64 -8.58
C GLY A 318 -5.42 2.76 -9.65
N GLY A 319 -4.57 2.07 -10.41
CA GLY A 319 -4.97 1.14 -11.44
C GLY A 319 -4.29 1.39 -12.79
N LEU A 320 -3.67 0.35 -13.32
CA LEU A 320 -2.83 0.39 -14.52
C LEU A 320 -3.33 -0.61 -15.58
N GLN A 321 -2.84 -0.49 -16.82
CA GLN A 321 -3.02 -1.56 -17.79
C GLN A 321 -2.39 -2.85 -17.28
N GLY A 322 -3.21 -3.90 -17.16
CA GLY A 322 -2.79 -5.20 -16.62
C GLY A 322 -2.82 -5.32 -15.10
N CYS A 323 -3.21 -4.25 -14.37
CA CYS A 323 -3.43 -4.29 -12.93
C CYS A 323 -4.50 -3.25 -12.54
N LYS A 324 -5.79 -3.67 -12.56
CA LYS A 324 -6.96 -2.80 -12.33
C LYS A 324 -7.72 -3.14 -11.04
N GLY A 325 -7.17 -3.93 -10.17
CA GLY A 325 -7.76 -4.32 -8.91
C GLY A 325 -7.02 -5.52 -8.32
N ASP A 326 -7.42 -5.94 -7.14
CA ASP A 326 -6.76 -7.01 -6.37
C ASP A 326 -6.54 -8.29 -7.17
N ASN A 327 -7.50 -8.65 -8.04
CA ASN A 327 -7.42 -9.86 -8.86
C ASN A 327 -6.27 -9.83 -9.88
N ASP A 328 -5.75 -8.64 -10.20
CA ASP A 328 -4.68 -8.45 -11.17
C ASP A 328 -3.30 -8.28 -10.51
N LEU A 329 -3.21 -8.14 -9.18
CA LEU A 329 -1.94 -7.93 -8.46
C LEU A 329 -0.94 -9.07 -8.71
N ILE A 330 -1.43 -10.27 -8.95
CA ILE A 330 -0.58 -11.42 -9.34
C ILE A 330 0.24 -11.12 -10.61
N ASN A 331 -0.21 -10.21 -11.49
CA ASN A 331 0.50 -9.85 -12.70
C ASN A 331 1.80 -9.08 -12.39
N LEU A 332 1.81 -8.29 -11.30
CA LEU A 332 3.04 -7.64 -10.83
C LEU A 332 4.06 -8.68 -10.35
N THR A 333 3.61 -9.69 -9.61
CA THR A 333 4.47 -10.82 -9.21
C THR A 333 5.05 -11.58 -10.41
N ILE A 334 4.25 -11.80 -11.45
CA ILE A 334 4.72 -12.42 -12.69
C ILE A 334 5.84 -11.57 -13.31
N LYS A 335 5.69 -10.24 -13.36
CA LYS A 335 6.73 -9.33 -13.87
C LYS A 335 7.99 -9.38 -13.03
N MET A 336 7.88 -9.44 -11.72
CA MET A 336 9.05 -9.61 -10.85
C MET A 336 9.76 -10.95 -11.10
N ILE A 337 9.03 -12.05 -11.22
CA ILE A 337 9.61 -13.38 -11.56
C ILE A 337 10.31 -13.33 -12.92
N GLU A 338 9.69 -12.71 -13.95
CA GLU A 338 10.29 -12.53 -15.29
C GLU A 338 11.59 -11.72 -15.23
N LYS A 339 11.73 -10.80 -14.27
CA LYS A 339 12.94 -10.01 -13.99
C LYS A 339 13.98 -10.74 -13.12
N GLY A 340 13.68 -11.93 -12.62
CA GLY A 340 14.60 -12.77 -11.85
C GLY A 340 14.52 -12.60 -10.33
N TYR A 341 13.49 -11.95 -9.79
CA TYR A 341 13.27 -11.90 -8.34
C TYR A 341 13.01 -13.28 -7.77
N THR A 342 13.67 -13.59 -6.67
CA THR A 342 13.51 -14.85 -5.94
C THR A 342 12.25 -14.84 -5.07
N GLU A 343 11.84 -16.01 -4.59
CA GLU A 343 10.74 -16.10 -3.61
C GLU A 343 11.03 -15.30 -2.33
N GLU A 344 12.29 -15.28 -1.89
CA GLU A 344 12.70 -14.49 -0.73
C GLU A 344 12.58 -12.98 -0.98
N ASP A 345 12.94 -12.49 -2.16
CA ASP A 345 12.73 -11.09 -2.56
C ASP A 345 11.24 -10.74 -2.57
N LEU A 346 10.43 -11.62 -3.16
CA LEU A 346 8.97 -11.45 -3.21
C LEU A 346 8.35 -11.45 -1.80
N ARG A 347 8.83 -12.32 -0.89
CA ARG A 347 8.41 -12.34 0.51
C ARG A 347 8.66 -11.00 1.20
N LYS A 348 9.82 -10.38 0.95
CA LYS A 348 10.18 -9.07 1.50
C LYS A 348 9.28 -7.98 0.94
N ILE A 349 9.15 -7.88 -0.38
CA ILE A 349 8.41 -6.83 -1.09
C ILE A 349 6.93 -6.88 -0.75
N TRP A 350 6.29 -8.06 -0.80
CA TRP A 350 4.85 -8.18 -0.62
C TRP A 350 4.36 -7.93 0.80
N GLY A 351 5.20 -8.10 1.82
CA GLY A 351 4.73 -7.86 3.18
C GLY A 351 5.82 -7.83 4.23
N GLY A 352 6.90 -8.60 4.07
CA GLY A 352 7.93 -8.76 5.09
C GLY A 352 8.56 -7.43 5.52
N ASN A 353 8.80 -6.52 4.59
CA ASN A 353 9.40 -5.21 4.88
C ASN A 353 8.45 -4.33 5.70
N LEU A 354 7.17 -4.27 5.32
CA LEU A 354 6.16 -3.52 6.08
C LEU A 354 5.98 -4.10 7.49
N LEU A 355 5.82 -5.43 7.60
CA LEU A 355 5.61 -6.12 8.88
C LEU A 355 6.78 -5.89 9.83
N ARG A 356 8.02 -5.88 9.33
CA ARG A 356 9.21 -5.50 10.12
C ARG A 356 9.09 -4.09 10.70
N VAL A 357 8.71 -3.11 9.88
CA VAL A 357 8.54 -1.71 10.32
C VAL A 357 7.38 -1.61 11.32
N MET A 358 6.24 -2.19 11.01
CA MET A 358 5.05 -2.18 11.85
C MET A 358 5.35 -2.77 13.23
N LYS A 359 6.00 -3.93 13.29
CA LYS A 359 6.40 -4.59 14.53
C LYS A 359 7.35 -3.72 15.35
N GLN A 360 8.40 -3.18 14.72
CA GLN A 360 9.36 -2.30 15.41
C GLN A 360 8.66 -1.08 16.02
N VAL A 361 7.77 -0.43 15.27
CA VAL A 361 7.03 0.75 15.73
C VAL A 361 6.07 0.37 16.89
N GLN A 362 5.35 -0.74 16.78
CA GLN A 362 4.41 -1.19 17.80
C GLN A 362 5.09 -1.63 19.12
N GLU A 363 6.30 -2.19 19.06
CA GLU A 363 7.05 -2.63 20.22
C GLU A 363 7.81 -1.50 20.94
N ALA A 364 8.09 -0.36 20.28
CA ALA A 364 8.87 0.74 20.84
C ALA A 364 8.31 1.30 22.16
N PRO A 365 6.99 1.50 22.36
CA PRO A 365 6.43 1.92 23.64
C PRO A 365 6.71 0.95 24.79
N LEU A 366 6.68 -0.35 24.50
CA LEU A 366 6.90 -1.41 25.50
C LEU A 366 8.36 -1.44 25.99
N LEU A 367 9.31 -1.21 25.07
CA LEU A 367 10.74 -1.17 25.39
C LEU A 367 11.09 0.09 26.22
N SER A 368 10.47 1.23 25.94
CA SER A 368 10.68 2.47 26.68
C SER A 368 10.15 2.39 28.11
N SER A 369 9.07 1.66 28.36
CA SER A 369 8.52 1.46 29.71
C SER A 369 9.38 0.53 30.58
N LYS A 370 10.05 -0.47 29.99
CA LYS A 370 10.97 -1.38 30.70
C LYS A 370 12.28 -0.68 31.13
N LYS A 371 12.75 0.32 30.39
CA LYS A 371 13.96 1.09 30.76
C LYS A 371 13.73 2.12 31.88
N ARG A 372 12.48 2.39 32.26
CA ARG A 372 12.12 3.32 33.34
C ARG A 372 11.78 2.63 34.66
N ARG A 373 11.83 1.31 34.70
CA ARG A 373 11.74 0.46 35.91
C ARG A 373 13.11 -0.08 36.28
#